data_2a4d2e1e57a1a202b8e1da12958a457c
#
_entry.id   2a4d2e1e57a1a202b8e1da12958a457c
#
_cell.length_a   1.000
_cell.length_b   1.000
_cell.length_c   1.000
_cell.angle_alpha   90.00
_cell.angle_beta   90.00
_cell.angle_gamma   90.00
#
_symmetry.space_group_name_H-M   'P 1'
#
loop_
_entity.id
_entity.type
_entity.pdbx_description
1 polymer ?
#
loop_
_entity_poly.entity_id
_entity_poly.type
_entity_poly.pdbx_seq_one_letter_code
_entity_poly.pdbx_strand_id
1 'polypeptide(L)'
;MEKISEIIRMRLKEAGVRYNSNDNISEYVKEGELEKLQQEVQDQFQTVLDSLVIDTANDHNTQETAKRVAKMYVQEIFGGRFQPTPRVTAFPNMGYKSMYTSGPISIRSTCAHHFQNIVGKCWVGIIPEDEVIGLSKFNRLVHHIAERPQIQEEMTSAIADRLSLFAK
;
A
#
# COMPACT_ATOMS: atom_id res chain seq x y z
N MET A 1 -18.19 8.49 -20.62
CA MET A 1 -18.28 7.43 -19.59
C MET A 1 -17.83 8.03 -18.27
N GLU A 2 -18.53 7.71 -17.20
CA GLU A 2 -18.13 8.12 -15.85
C GLU A 2 -16.80 7.47 -15.48
N LYS A 3 -15.90 8.24 -14.86
CA LYS A 3 -14.59 7.76 -14.47
C LYS A 3 -14.68 6.76 -13.33
N ILE A 4 -13.93 5.68 -13.38
CA ILE A 4 -13.95 4.65 -12.35
C ILE A 4 -13.49 5.20 -10.99
N SER A 5 -12.54 6.14 -10.99
CA SER A 5 -12.11 6.84 -9.77
C SER A 5 -13.23 7.63 -9.10
N GLU A 6 -14.16 8.18 -9.86
CA GLU A 6 -15.33 8.90 -9.34
C GLU A 6 -16.34 7.94 -8.73
N ILE A 7 -16.59 6.80 -9.38
CA ILE A 7 -17.49 5.74 -8.88
C ILE A 7 -16.98 5.20 -7.53
N ILE A 8 -15.68 4.89 -7.43
CA ILE A 8 -15.07 4.42 -6.18
C ILE A 8 -15.17 5.51 -5.10
N ARG A 9 -14.89 6.76 -5.46
CA ARG A 9 -14.99 7.90 -4.53
C ARG A 9 -16.41 8.13 -4.01
N MET A 10 -17.43 7.99 -4.87
CA MET A 10 -18.83 8.06 -4.42
C MET A 10 -19.15 6.98 -3.40
N ARG A 11 -18.75 5.74 -3.67
CA ARG A 11 -18.93 4.59 -2.77
C ARG A 11 -18.31 4.83 -1.38
N LEU A 12 -17.09 5.37 -1.35
CA LEU A 12 -16.39 5.72 -0.11
C LEU A 12 -17.13 6.83 0.68
N LYS A 13 -17.61 7.85 -0.03
CA LYS A 13 -18.40 8.95 0.57
C LYS A 13 -19.74 8.47 1.13
N GLU A 14 -20.47 7.65 0.39
CA GLU A 14 -21.75 7.06 0.83
C GLU A 14 -21.56 6.17 2.07
N ALA A 15 -20.44 5.44 2.14
CA ALA A 15 -20.09 4.63 3.30
C ALA A 15 -19.53 5.44 4.48
N GLY A 16 -19.31 6.76 4.34
CA GLY A 16 -18.71 7.60 5.37
C GLY A 16 -17.26 7.22 5.72
N VAL A 17 -16.55 6.57 4.81
CA VAL A 17 -15.20 6.04 5.04
C VAL A 17 -14.16 7.08 4.63
N ARG A 18 -13.16 7.24 5.50
CA ARG A 18 -11.97 8.04 5.20
C ARG A 18 -11.15 7.36 4.07
N TYR A 19 -10.61 8.16 3.17
CA TYR A 19 -9.79 7.67 2.06
C TYR A 19 -8.54 8.52 1.83
N ASN A 20 -7.84 8.86 2.91
CA ASN A 20 -6.55 9.51 2.85
C ASN A 20 -5.53 8.64 2.08
N SER A 21 -4.37 9.20 1.75
CA SER A 21 -3.37 8.52 0.92
C SER A 21 -2.90 7.18 1.49
N ASN A 22 -2.81 7.06 2.82
CA ASN A 22 -2.37 5.87 3.54
C ASN A 22 -3.50 4.91 3.98
N ASP A 23 -4.77 5.23 3.69
CA ASP A 23 -5.88 4.32 3.99
C ASP A 23 -5.94 3.16 2.99
N ASN A 24 -6.28 1.97 3.47
CA ASN A 24 -6.67 0.87 2.61
C ASN A 24 -8.14 1.03 2.22
N ILE A 25 -8.43 0.96 0.92
CA ILE A 25 -9.79 1.09 0.36
C ILE A 25 -10.22 -0.14 -0.45
N SER A 26 -9.52 -1.27 -0.27
CA SER A 26 -9.73 -2.47 -1.08
C SER A 26 -11.16 -3.01 -1.04
N GLU A 27 -11.87 -2.84 0.06
CA GLU A 27 -13.28 -3.27 0.20
C GLU A 27 -14.24 -2.48 -0.69
N TYR A 28 -13.82 -1.31 -1.17
CA TYR A 28 -14.61 -0.42 -2.02
C TYR A 28 -14.23 -0.50 -3.50
N VAL A 29 -13.25 -1.33 -3.84
CA VAL A 29 -12.81 -1.61 -5.22
C VAL A 29 -13.34 -2.99 -5.61
N LYS A 30 -14.24 -3.04 -6.58
CA LYS A 30 -14.84 -4.28 -7.06
C LYS A 30 -13.93 -4.99 -8.06
N GLU A 31 -14.22 -6.25 -8.31
CA GLU A 31 -13.53 -7.05 -9.33
C GLU A 31 -13.56 -6.35 -10.71
N GLY A 32 -12.42 -6.29 -11.38
CA GLY A 32 -12.25 -5.63 -12.68
C GLY A 32 -12.21 -4.10 -12.65
N GLU A 33 -12.34 -3.47 -11.47
CA GLU A 33 -12.24 -2.01 -11.36
C GLU A 33 -10.80 -1.52 -11.22
N LEU A 34 -9.90 -2.35 -10.68
CA LEU A 34 -8.50 -1.96 -10.53
C LEU A 34 -7.81 -1.80 -11.88
N GLU A 35 -8.12 -2.66 -12.83
CA GLU A 35 -7.63 -2.58 -14.22
C GLU A 35 -8.13 -1.30 -14.90
N LYS A 36 -9.41 -0.96 -14.70
CA LYS A 36 -10.00 0.28 -15.23
C LYS A 36 -9.38 1.51 -14.58
N LEU A 37 -9.12 1.46 -13.26
CA LEU A 37 -8.44 2.53 -12.55
C LEU A 37 -7.00 2.70 -13.06
N GLN A 38 -6.30 1.60 -13.31
CA GLN A 38 -4.96 1.65 -13.89
C GLN A 38 -4.96 2.28 -15.28
N GLN A 39 -5.96 1.97 -16.12
CA GLN A 39 -6.11 2.60 -17.44
C GLN A 39 -6.38 4.10 -17.30
N GLU A 40 -7.27 4.50 -16.39
CA GLU A 40 -7.54 5.92 -16.11
C GLU A 40 -6.26 6.65 -15.66
N VAL A 41 -5.48 6.05 -14.76
CA VAL A 41 -4.19 6.58 -14.30
C VAL A 41 -3.19 6.70 -15.45
N GLN A 42 -3.13 5.69 -16.35
CA GLN A 42 -2.28 5.73 -17.54
C GLN A 42 -2.62 6.93 -18.44
N ASP A 43 -3.90 7.17 -18.70
CA ASP A 43 -4.34 8.28 -19.55
C ASP A 43 -3.96 9.65 -18.94
N GLN A 44 -4.06 9.78 -17.61
CA GLN A 44 -3.61 10.99 -16.91
C GLN A 44 -2.08 11.15 -16.94
N PHE A 45 -1.31 10.07 -16.79
CA PHE A 45 0.14 10.13 -16.92
C PHE A 45 0.58 10.48 -18.34
N GLN A 46 -0.13 10.02 -19.37
CA GLN A 46 0.14 10.47 -20.74
C GLN A 46 -0.03 11.98 -20.86
N THR A 47 -1.10 12.54 -20.28
CA THR A 47 -1.34 13.99 -20.25
C THR A 47 -0.19 14.75 -19.54
N VAL A 48 0.35 14.16 -18.46
CA VAL A 48 1.52 14.75 -17.76
C VAL A 48 2.75 14.75 -18.66
N LEU A 49 3.04 13.64 -19.37
CA LEU A 49 4.18 13.55 -20.29
C LEU A 49 4.05 14.55 -21.42
N ASP A 50 2.87 14.70 -22.00
CA ASP A 50 2.56 15.67 -23.04
C ASP A 50 2.79 17.12 -22.55
N SER A 51 2.37 17.40 -21.29
CA SER A 51 2.58 18.71 -20.65
C SER A 51 4.05 19.01 -20.35
N LEU A 52 4.86 17.97 -20.16
CA LEU A 52 6.32 18.07 -20.03
C LEU A 52 7.03 18.17 -21.39
N VAL A 53 6.28 18.22 -22.48
CA VAL A 53 6.77 18.31 -23.87
C VAL A 53 7.66 17.12 -24.26
N ILE A 54 7.29 15.93 -23.80
CA ILE A 54 7.99 14.67 -24.13
C ILE A 54 7.30 14.04 -25.36
N ASP A 55 8.08 13.82 -26.41
CA ASP A 55 7.58 13.16 -27.65
C ASP A 55 7.53 11.64 -27.47
N THR A 56 6.49 11.18 -26.79
CA THR A 56 6.30 9.73 -26.56
C THR A 56 5.96 8.94 -27.83
N ALA A 57 5.60 9.60 -28.91
CA ALA A 57 5.28 8.93 -30.19
C ALA A 57 6.54 8.47 -30.93
N ASN A 58 7.61 9.26 -30.88
CA ASN A 58 8.84 9.02 -31.63
C ASN A 58 10.02 8.56 -30.75
N ASP A 59 9.98 8.83 -29.44
CA ASP A 59 11.02 8.37 -28.52
C ASP A 59 10.71 6.94 -28.02
N HIS A 60 11.43 5.96 -28.55
CA HIS A 60 11.30 4.54 -28.19
C HIS A 60 11.50 4.24 -26.69
N ASN A 61 12.16 5.10 -25.93
CA ASN A 61 12.34 4.94 -24.48
C ASN A 61 11.07 5.29 -23.72
N THR A 62 10.28 6.23 -24.24
CA THR A 62 9.13 6.80 -23.52
C THR A 62 7.76 6.36 -24.05
N GLN A 63 7.67 5.65 -25.17
CA GLN A 63 6.42 5.17 -25.78
C GLN A 63 5.49 4.44 -24.81
N GLU A 64 6.03 3.61 -23.91
CA GLU A 64 5.26 2.83 -22.93
C GLU A 64 5.34 3.42 -21.50
N THR A 65 5.88 4.63 -21.33
CA THR A 65 6.14 5.18 -19.99
C THR A 65 4.87 5.39 -19.20
N ALA A 66 3.83 5.97 -19.78
CA ALA A 66 2.55 6.19 -19.10
C ALA A 66 1.96 4.89 -18.55
N LYS A 67 1.98 3.82 -19.35
CA LYS A 67 1.50 2.48 -18.98
C LYS A 67 2.33 1.86 -17.86
N ARG A 68 3.67 1.92 -17.99
CA ARG A 68 4.58 1.39 -16.95
C ARG A 68 4.44 2.12 -15.64
N VAL A 69 4.34 3.44 -15.68
CA VAL A 69 4.16 4.28 -14.49
C VAL A 69 2.81 4.01 -13.83
N ALA A 70 1.72 3.93 -14.61
CA ALA A 70 0.41 3.59 -14.07
C ALA A 70 0.38 2.23 -13.37
N LYS A 71 0.97 1.20 -14.00
CA LYS A 71 1.10 -0.12 -13.40
C LYS A 71 1.91 -0.06 -12.10
N MET A 72 3.06 0.58 -12.10
CA MET A 72 3.92 0.75 -10.93
C MET A 72 3.16 1.42 -9.78
N TYR A 73 2.45 2.52 -10.05
CA TYR A 73 1.70 3.23 -9.00
C TYR A 73 0.54 2.39 -8.46
N VAL A 74 -0.29 1.81 -9.31
CA VAL A 74 -1.51 1.11 -8.88
C VAL A 74 -1.21 -0.25 -8.24
N GLN A 75 -0.25 -1.01 -8.79
CA GLN A 75 -0.02 -2.39 -8.36
C GLN A 75 1.14 -2.57 -7.38
N GLU A 76 2.14 -1.67 -7.41
CA GLU A 76 3.36 -1.84 -6.63
C GLU A 76 3.46 -0.80 -5.51
N ILE A 77 3.54 0.50 -5.86
CA ILE A 77 3.76 1.59 -4.89
C ILE A 77 2.54 1.80 -3.97
N PHE A 78 1.33 1.69 -4.52
CA PHE A 78 0.07 1.85 -3.80
C PHE A 78 -0.69 0.52 -3.64
N GLY A 79 -0.02 -0.61 -3.84
CA GLY A 79 -0.62 -1.94 -3.73
C GLY A 79 -1.33 -2.16 -2.40
N GLY A 80 -0.73 -1.75 -1.30
CA GLY A 80 -1.32 -1.83 0.03
C GLY A 80 -2.59 -0.98 0.23
N ARG A 81 -2.87 -0.03 -0.68
CA ARG A 81 -4.11 0.75 -0.67
C ARG A 81 -5.28 -0.02 -1.29
N PHE A 82 -5.00 -0.79 -2.34
CA PHE A 82 -6.02 -1.43 -3.18
C PHE A 82 -6.17 -2.93 -2.96
N GLN A 83 -5.20 -3.56 -2.30
CA GLN A 83 -5.23 -4.97 -2.00
C GLN A 83 -5.74 -5.24 -0.59
N PRO A 84 -6.47 -6.35 -0.36
CA PRO A 84 -6.93 -6.70 0.97
C PRO A 84 -5.76 -6.96 1.92
N THR A 85 -5.97 -6.62 3.19
CA THR A 85 -4.97 -6.84 4.24
C THR A 85 -4.60 -8.33 4.32
N PRO A 86 -3.31 -8.69 4.35
CA PRO A 86 -2.86 -10.06 4.47
C PRO A 86 -3.43 -10.76 5.70
N ARG A 87 -3.86 -12.00 5.51
CA ARG A 87 -4.28 -12.84 6.64
C ARG A 87 -3.09 -13.18 7.53
N VAL A 88 -3.28 -13.02 8.83
CA VAL A 88 -2.31 -13.40 9.85
C VAL A 88 -2.77 -14.68 10.51
N THR A 89 -1.85 -15.64 10.64
CA THR A 89 -2.06 -16.85 11.41
C THR A 89 -1.36 -16.67 12.75
N ALA A 90 -2.12 -16.74 13.82
CA ALA A 90 -1.61 -16.78 15.17
C ALA A 90 -1.69 -18.24 15.70
N PHE A 91 -0.89 -18.52 16.70
CA PHE A 91 -0.80 -19.82 17.36
C PHE A 91 -0.90 -19.61 18.87
N PRO A 92 -1.47 -20.56 19.63
CA PRO A 92 -1.50 -20.47 21.09
C PRO A 92 -0.10 -20.29 21.67
N ASN A 93 0.04 -19.35 22.58
CA ASN A 93 1.28 -19.14 23.32
C ASN A 93 1.37 -20.15 24.48
N MET A 94 2.33 -21.04 24.43
CA MET A 94 2.55 -22.07 25.45
C MET A 94 3.36 -21.57 26.67
N GLY A 95 3.18 -20.27 27.02
CA GLY A 95 3.80 -19.66 28.21
C GLY A 95 5.07 -18.87 27.94
N TYR A 96 5.36 -18.52 26.70
CA TYR A 96 6.48 -17.64 26.37
C TYR A 96 6.13 -16.19 26.73
N LYS A 97 6.90 -15.58 27.63
CA LYS A 97 6.66 -14.22 28.16
C LYS A 97 7.77 -13.21 27.84
N SER A 98 8.77 -13.63 27.09
CA SER A 98 9.86 -12.74 26.71
C SER A 98 9.58 -12.06 25.37
N MET A 99 10.22 -10.93 25.13
CA MET A 99 10.14 -10.26 23.85
C MET A 99 10.81 -11.12 22.77
N TYR A 100 10.14 -11.29 21.64
CA TYR A 100 10.77 -11.80 20.43
C TYR A 100 10.76 -10.71 19.35
N THR A 101 11.75 -10.74 18.47
CA THR A 101 11.98 -9.70 17.46
C THR A 101 12.02 -10.28 16.05
N SER A 102 11.58 -9.48 15.10
CA SER A 102 11.71 -9.75 13.67
C SER A 102 12.34 -8.55 12.98
N GLY A 103 13.36 -8.77 12.17
CA GLY A 103 14.07 -7.73 11.46
C GLY A 103 15.51 -8.15 11.11
N PRO A 104 16.18 -7.39 10.24
CA PRO A 104 15.67 -6.22 9.53
C PRO A 104 14.66 -6.58 8.42
N ILE A 105 13.49 -5.93 8.42
CA ILE A 105 12.51 -6.02 7.34
C ILE A 105 12.77 -4.84 6.41
N SER A 106 13.03 -5.10 5.13
CA SER A 106 13.23 -4.04 4.15
C SER A 106 11.95 -3.26 3.90
N ILE A 107 12.02 -1.94 4.00
CA ILE A 107 10.93 -1.03 3.72
C ILE A 107 11.13 -0.40 2.35
N ARG A 108 10.07 -0.43 1.55
CA ARG A 108 9.88 0.42 0.37
C ARG A 108 8.53 1.09 0.51
N SER A 109 8.52 2.40 0.57
CA SER A 109 7.33 3.22 0.72
C SER A 109 7.44 4.45 -0.15
N THR A 110 6.43 5.32 -0.10
CA THR A 110 6.38 6.54 -0.87
C THR A 110 5.99 7.70 0.04
N CYS A 111 6.75 8.79 -0.05
CA CYS A 111 6.42 10.01 0.67
C CYS A 111 5.13 10.62 0.13
N ALA A 112 4.15 10.89 1.00
CA ALA A 112 2.86 11.45 0.60
C ALA A 112 2.98 12.85 -0.01
N HIS A 113 4.04 13.61 0.28
CA HIS A 113 4.19 15.00 -0.16
C HIS A 113 4.64 15.13 -1.64
N HIS A 114 5.62 14.35 -2.08
CA HIS A 114 6.21 14.48 -3.41
C HIS A 114 6.25 13.15 -4.18
N PHE A 115 5.66 12.12 -3.65
CA PHE A 115 5.69 10.74 -4.19
C PHE A 115 7.10 10.20 -4.45
N GLN A 116 8.09 10.71 -3.70
CA GLN A 116 9.45 10.19 -3.72
C GLN A 116 9.55 8.88 -2.94
N ASN A 117 10.40 7.98 -3.41
CA ASN A 117 10.61 6.68 -2.77
C ASN A 117 11.27 6.85 -1.40
N ILE A 118 10.73 6.14 -0.42
CA ILE A 118 11.31 5.94 0.91
C ILE A 118 11.89 4.52 0.95
N VAL A 119 13.15 4.41 1.30
CA VAL A 119 13.84 3.13 1.48
C VAL A 119 14.42 3.07 2.89
N GLY A 120 14.16 1.99 3.59
CA GLY A 120 14.62 1.83 4.97
C GLY A 120 14.53 0.40 5.47
N LYS A 121 14.65 0.26 6.78
CA LYS A 121 14.53 -1.02 7.49
C LYS A 121 13.64 -0.85 8.71
N CYS A 122 12.88 -1.89 9.01
CA CYS A 122 12.02 -1.98 10.19
C CYS A 122 12.47 -3.14 11.08
N TRP A 123 12.42 -2.92 12.36
CA TRP A 123 12.55 -3.96 13.39
C TRP A 123 11.28 -3.94 14.22
N VAL A 124 10.71 -5.10 14.46
CA VAL A 124 9.50 -5.28 15.26
C VAL A 124 9.86 -6.10 16.49
N GLY A 125 9.48 -5.64 17.67
CA GLY A 125 9.56 -6.40 18.91
C GLY A 125 8.16 -6.57 19.50
N ILE A 126 7.83 -7.79 19.91
CA ILE A 126 6.54 -8.14 20.52
C ILE A 126 6.78 -8.94 21.80
N ILE A 127 6.07 -8.57 22.85
CA ILE A 127 5.87 -9.41 24.03
C ILE A 127 4.49 -10.05 23.85
N PRO A 128 4.40 -11.37 23.62
CA PRO A 128 3.13 -12.02 23.38
C PRO A 128 2.36 -12.26 24.69
N GLU A 129 1.05 -12.22 24.61
CA GLU A 129 0.16 -12.68 25.66
C GLU A 129 -0.31 -14.12 25.38
N ASP A 130 -1.54 -14.32 24.94
CA ASP A 130 -2.13 -15.63 24.71
C ASP A 130 -1.81 -16.24 23.35
N GLU A 131 -1.35 -15.43 22.40
CA GLU A 131 -1.05 -15.86 21.04
C GLU A 131 0.34 -15.37 20.57
N VAL A 132 0.94 -16.14 19.67
CA VAL A 132 2.17 -15.78 18.94
C VAL A 132 1.91 -15.76 17.43
N ILE A 133 2.52 -14.81 16.74
CA ILE A 133 2.41 -14.67 15.28
C ILE A 133 3.60 -15.33 14.61
N GLY A 134 3.36 -16.04 13.51
CA GLY A 134 4.44 -16.58 12.70
C GLY A 134 5.32 -15.48 12.10
N LEU A 135 6.64 -15.62 12.18
CA LEU A 135 7.63 -14.59 11.77
C LEU A 135 7.43 -14.07 10.35
N SER A 136 7.05 -14.93 9.41
CA SER A 136 6.77 -14.51 8.02
C SER A 136 5.59 -13.54 7.89
N LYS A 137 4.71 -13.45 8.90
CA LYS A 137 3.54 -12.57 8.88
C LYS A 137 3.93 -11.11 9.15
N PHE A 138 4.99 -10.88 9.93
CA PHE A 138 5.54 -9.55 10.14
C PHE A 138 5.92 -8.89 8.81
N ASN A 139 6.71 -9.58 7.99
CA ASN A 139 7.13 -9.06 6.69
C ASN A 139 5.92 -8.68 5.81
N ARG A 140 4.92 -9.56 5.74
CA ARG A 140 3.73 -9.32 4.91
C ARG A 140 2.91 -8.12 5.37
N LEU A 141 2.70 -7.98 6.69
CA LEU A 141 1.96 -6.84 7.25
C LEU A 141 2.73 -5.54 7.06
N VAL A 142 4.03 -5.55 7.36
CA VAL A 142 4.89 -4.37 7.23
C VAL A 142 4.93 -3.90 5.76
N HIS A 143 5.13 -4.80 4.80
CA HIS A 143 5.12 -4.45 3.38
C HIS A 143 3.77 -3.91 2.94
N HIS A 144 2.67 -4.59 3.28
CA HIS A 144 1.32 -4.12 2.93
C HIS A 144 0.99 -2.72 3.47
N ILE A 145 1.49 -2.36 4.67
CA ILE A 145 1.32 -1.02 5.23
C ILE A 145 2.28 -0.04 4.56
N ALA A 146 3.51 -0.45 4.27
CA ALA A 146 4.51 0.40 3.62
C ALA A 146 4.14 0.75 2.17
N GLU A 147 3.45 -0.12 1.45
CA GLU A 147 3.01 0.10 0.05
C GLU A 147 1.83 1.08 -0.05
N ARG A 148 1.97 2.25 0.60
CA ARG A 148 1.02 3.36 0.58
C ARG A 148 1.75 4.69 0.65
N PRO A 149 1.21 5.78 0.07
CA PRO A 149 1.77 7.12 0.27
C PRO A 149 1.54 7.57 1.72
N GLN A 150 2.61 7.84 2.45
CA GLN A 150 2.53 8.20 3.87
C GLN A 150 3.79 8.92 4.35
N ILE A 151 3.80 9.35 5.61
CA ILE A 151 4.99 9.80 6.32
C ILE A 151 5.49 8.69 7.25
N GLN A 152 6.75 8.75 7.66
CA GLN A 152 7.36 7.70 8.49
C GLN A 152 6.65 7.50 9.82
N GLU A 153 6.22 8.59 10.44
CA GLU A 153 5.54 8.59 11.75
C GLU A 153 4.20 7.83 11.67
N GLU A 154 3.40 8.11 10.64
CA GLU A 154 2.13 7.41 10.42
C GLU A 154 2.33 5.94 10.07
N MET A 155 3.34 5.63 9.25
CA MET A 155 3.69 4.25 8.90
C MET A 155 4.09 3.46 10.15
N THR A 156 4.92 4.05 11.02
CA THR A 156 5.37 3.40 12.25
C THR A 156 4.20 3.10 13.19
N SER A 157 3.31 4.10 13.39
CA SER A 157 2.10 3.93 14.19
C SER A 157 1.17 2.86 13.61
N ALA A 158 0.92 2.91 12.29
CA ALA A 158 0.05 1.94 11.62
C ALA A 158 0.58 0.49 11.71
N ILE A 159 1.90 0.31 11.65
CA ILE A 159 2.54 -1.00 11.85
C ILE A 159 2.33 -1.47 13.29
N ALA A 160 2.60 -0.61 14.28
CA ALA A 160 2.43 -0.94 15.69
C ALA A 160 0.97 -1.28 16.03
N ASP A 161 0.02 -0.44 15.60
CA ASP A 161 -1.42 -0.64 15.82
C ASP A 161 -1.90 -1.96 15.20
N ARG A 162 -1.44 -2.26 13.99
CA ARG A 162 -1.84 -3.50 13.31
C ARG A 162 -1.28 -4.74 13.98
N LEU A 163 -0.06 -4.68 14.48
CA LEU A 163 0.58 -5.81 15.16
C LEU A 163 0.00 -6.01 16.57
N SER A 164 -0.40 -4.94 17.26
CA SER A 164 -1.03 -5.03 18.59
C SER A 164 -2.35 -5.80 18.58
N LEU A 165 -3.04 -5.87 17.45
CA LEU A 165 -4.26 -6.69 17.32
C LEU A 165 -4.01 -8.19 17.50
N PHE A 166 -2.77 -8.63 17.33
CA PHE A 166 -2.35 -10.03 17.40
C PHE A 166 -1.42 -10.32 18.60
N ALA A 167 -1.15 -9.31 19.44
CA ALA A 167 -0.36 -9.42 20.67
C ALA A 167 -1.26 -9.53 21.91
N LYS A 168 -2.40 -10.20 21.75
CA LYS A 168 -3.39 -10.45 22.80
C LYS A 168 -3.20 -11.81 23.40
#